data_002a1d92a54af3a9f7e784b4692ff64c
#
_entry.id   002a1d92a54af3a9f7e784b4692ff64c
#
_cell.length_a   1.000
_cell.length_b   1.000
_cell.length_c   1.000
_cell.angle_alpha   90.00
_cell.angle_beta   90.00
_cell.angle_gamma   90.00
#
_symmetry.space_group_name_H-M   'P 1'
#
loop_
_entity.id
_entity.type
_entity.pdbx_description
1 polymer ?
#
loop_
_entity_poly.entity_id
_entity_poly.type
_entity_poly.pdbx_seq_one_letter_code
_entity_poly.pdbx_strand_id
1 'polypeptide(L)'
;MFAAVHLLLSGEPAKGDPLVHYYPCLAETTAPASDAFSLFRRFCLAHAGAIAELISRRSVNTNEVGRCAVLRLGYADVARMLPAVPFALVEIGASAGLNLFWDNFCYEYECGPAHAPLIAGDPASAVRIGCAIRGTVRPPLSPDDPFAARVVRRVGVELEPIGLDNRHDVAWLRALVWPEQRERASRLDHAVAIARAARASLNFSMRQGDGAALLPTIAAELPEGEALCVVHSFTLNQFPPKARLALDRALRDIAAQRAVLRLGLEWERRTAPMLSLTEYGGSGTKRRDLARCDAHGARVEWLAV
;
A
#
# COMPACT_ATOMS: atom_id res chain seq x y z
N MET A 1 17.71 -4.82 9.80
CA MET A 1 18.34 -6.03 10.35
C MET A 1 17.40 -7.24 10.29
N PHE A 2 16.22 -7.25 10.93
CA PHE A 2 15.32 -8.43 10.95
C PHE A 2 14.98 -8.97 9.56
N ALA A 3 14.63 -8.08 8.62
CA ALA A 3 14.35 -8.48 7.24
C ALA A 3 15.58 -9.10 6.53
N ALA A 4 16.79 -8.60 6.80
CA ALA A 4 18.00 -9.20 6.25
C ALA A 4 18.24 -10.63 6.78
N VAL A 5 18.02 -10.86 8.07
CA VAL A 5 18.06 -12.20 8.66
C VAL A 5 16.99 -13.11 8.05
N HIS A 6 15.75 -12.61 7.93
CA HIS A 6 14.63 -13.35 7.32
C HIS A 6 14.96 -13.76 5.87
N LEU A 7 15.48 -12.81 5.07
CA LEU A 7 15.89 -13.08 3.69
C LEU A 7 16.99 -14.15 3.63
N LEU A 8 18.01 -14.05 4.45
CA LEU A 8 19.11 -15.03 4.47
C LEU A 8 18.64 -16.41 4.92
N LEU A 9 17.74 -16.49 5.91
CA LEU A 9 17.13 -17.74 6.35
C LEU A 9 16.27 -18.41 5.28
N SER A 10 15.63 -17.63 4.42
CA SER A 10 14.83 -18.15 3.30
C SER A 10 15.67 -18.68 2.14
N GLY A 11 16.98 -18.43 2.14
CA GLY A 11 17.93 -18.84 1.10
C GLY A 11 18.67 -20.15 1.41
N GLU A 12 19.23 -20.78 0.37
CA GLU A 12 19.99 -22.03 0.47
C GLU A 12 21.15 -22.00 1.49
N PRO A 13 21.91 -20.88 1.66
CA PRO A 13 23.04 -20.87 2.61
C PRO A 13 22.65 -21.12 4.08
N ALA A 14 21.40 -20.84 4.44
CA ALA A 14 20.91 -21.02 5.82
C ALA A 14 19.94 -22.21 5.95
N LYS A 15 19.80 -23.03 4.90
CA LYS A 15 18.97 -24.22 4.93
C LYS A 15 19.47 -25.19 5.99
N GLY A 16 18.61 -25.48 6.99
CA GLY A 16 18.98 -26.32 8.13
C GLY A 16 19.51 -25.56 9.35
N ASP A 17 19.63 -24.21 9.32
CA ASP A 17 19.93 -23.47 10.54
C ASP A 17 18.75 -23.58 11.52
N PRO A 18 18.99 -23.93 12.81
CA PRO A 18 17.92 -24.08 13.82
C PRO A 18 17.06 -22.84 14.00
N LEU A 19 17.57 -21.63 13.67
CA LEU A 19 16.80 -20.39 13.76
C LEU A 19 15.56 -20.41 12.84
N VAL A 20 15.55 -21.19 11.75
CA VAL A 20 14.39 -21.36 10.85
C VAL A 20 13.13 -21.75 11.62
N HIS A 21 13.24 -22.56 12.68
CA HIS A 21 12.10 -22.99 13.49
C HIS A 21 11.44 -21.87 14.31
N TYR A 22 12.04 -20.68 14.34
CA TYR A 22 11.48 -19.48 14.98
C TYR A 22 10.83 -18.53 13.93
N TYR A 23 10.81 -18.94 12.66
CA TYR A 23 10.20 -18.23 11.54
C TYR A 23 9.03 -19.06 10.99
N PRO A 24 7.81 -18.89 11.52
CA PRO A 24 6.65 -19.69 11.15
C PRO A 24 6.33 -19.69 9.65
N CYS A 25 6.73 -18.64 8.92
CA CYS A 25 6.58 -18.57 7.47
C CYS A 25 7.58 -19.44 6.68
N LEU A 26 8.65 -19.97 7.37
CA LEU A 26 9.72 -20.78 6.76
C LEU A 26 9.69 -22.25 7.24
N ALA A 27 9.06 -22.52 8.38
CA ALA A 27 9.00 -23.86 8.97
C ALA A 27 7.58 -24.22 9.41
N GLU A 28 7.22 -25.49 9.26
CA GLU A 28 5.93 -26.00 9.72
C GLU A 28 5.85 -26.14 11.24
N THR A 29 6.98 -26.49 11.86
CA THR A 29 7.09 -26.65 13.32
C THR A 29 7.86 -25.47 13.92
N THR A 30 7.32 -24.89 14.99
CA THR A 30 7.96 -23.82 15.75
C THR A 30 8.65 -24.36 16.99
N ALA A 31 9.85 -23.87 17.29
CA ALA A 31 10.60 -24.22 18.48
C ALA A 31 10.16 -23.38 19.70
N PRO A 32 10.38 -23.86 20.96
CA PRO A 32 10.14 -23.06 22.16
C PRO A 32 10.97 -21.78 22.19
N ALA A 33 10.40 -20.70 22.72
CA ALA A 33 11.01 -19.35 22.67
C ALA A 33 12.33 -19.22 23.48
N SER A 34 12.68 -20.19 24.33
CA SER A 34 13.84 -20.13 25.26
C SER A 34 15.18 -19.84 24.58
N ASP A 35 15.41 -20.37 23.38
CA ASP A 35 16.71 -20.29 22.70
C ASP A 35 16.75 -19.29 21.53
N ALA A 36 15.61 -18.63 21.25
CA ALA A 36 15.46 -17.74 20.10
C ALA A 36 16.55 -16.68 20.02
N PHE A 37 16.84 -15.99 21.13
CA PHE A 37 17.85 -14.93 21.15
C PHE A 37 19.27 -15.45 20.89
N SER A 38 19.63 -16.59 21.50
CA SER A 38 20.96 -17.19 21.35
C SER A 38 21.21 -17.61 19.91
N LEU A 39 20.21 -18.25 19.28
CA LEU A 39 20.25 -18.65 17.88
C LEU A 39 20.29 -17.45 16.95
N PHE A 40 19.45 -16.44 17.19
CA PHE A 40 19.44 -15.20 16.42
C PHE A 40 20.78 -14.47 16.48
N ARG A 41 21.36 -14.34 17.70
CA ARG A 41 22.66 -13.73 17.90
C ARG A 41 23.77 -14.50 17.16
N ARG A 42 23.78 -15.84 17.30
CA ARG A 42 24.75 -16.69 16.59
C ARG A 42 24.66 -16.50 15.08
N PHE A 43 23.44 -16.53 14.52
CA PHE A 43 23.19 -16.35 13.11
C PHE A 43 23.67 -14.95 12.63
N CYS A 44 23.35 -13.90 13.37
CA CYS A 44 23.78 -12.55 13.05
C CYS A 44 25.31 -12.40 13.02
N LEU A 45 26.01 -13.04 13.97
CA LEU A 45 27.48 -13.01 13.99
C LEU A 45 28.09 -13.81 12.85
N ALA A 46 27.54 -14.99 12.55
CA ALA A 46 28.01 -15.84 11.44
C ALA A 46 27.79 -15.19 10.07
N HIS A 47 26.75 -14.37 9.88
CA HIS A 47 26.38 -13.74 8.63
C HIS A 47 26.54 -12.22 8.65
N ALA A 48 27.36 -11.65 9.55
CA ALA A 48 27.46 -10.21 9.78
C ALA A 48 27.76 -9.42 8.52
N GLY A 49 28.67 -9.89 7.66
CA GLY A 49 29.02 -9.23 6.40
C GLY A 49 27.83 -9.15 5.42
N ALA A 50 27.12 -10.26 5.22
CA ALA A 50 25.96 -10.32 4.34
C ALA A 50 24.79 -9.45 4.87
N ILE A 51 24.57 -9.46 6.18
CA ILE A 51 23.55 -8.62 6.83
C ILE A 51 23.90 -7.14 6.63
N ALA A 52 25.18 -6.74 6.85
CA ALA A 52 25.63 -5.36 6.67
C ALA A 52 25.46 -4.91 5.22
N GLU A 53 25.81 -5.76 4.25
CA GLU A 53 25.62 -5.47 2.82
C GLU A 53 24.13 -5.26 2.49
N LEU A 54 23.25 -6.14 2.95
CA LEU A 54 21.81 -5.99 2.71
C LEU A 54 21.25 -4.70 3.32
N ILE A 55 21.63 -4.37 4.55
CA ILE A 55 21.16 -3.15 5.23
C ILE A 55 21.67 -1.88 4.54
N SER A 56 22.89 -1.91 4.00
CA SER A 56 23.46 -0.75 3.31
C SER A 56 22.84 -0.48 1.93
N ARG A 57 22.23 -1.50 1.30
CA ARG A 57 21.70 -1.43 -0.07
C ARG A 57 20.17 -1.46 -0.16
N ARG A 58 19.49 -1.85 0.92
CA ARG A 58 18.04 -2.06 0.91
C ARG A 58 17.33 -1.16 1.90
N SER A 59 16.35 -0.43 1.44
CA SER A 59 15.44 0.33 2.28
C SER A 59 14.31 -0.55 2.83
N VAL A 60 13.67 -0.09 3.92
CA VAL A 60 12.45 -0.70 4.45
C VAL A 60 11.26 -0.10 3.71
N ASN A 61 10.93 -0.67 2.59
CA ASN A 61 9.91 -0.21 1.66
C ASN A 61 8.81 -1.28 1.54
N THR A 62 7.92 -1.35 2.56
CA THR A 62 6.84 -2.35 2.60
C THR A 62 5.69 -1.97 1.68
N ASN A 63 5.04 -2.95 1.04
CA ASN A 63 3.80 -2.76 0.29
C ASN A 63 2.66 -3.55 0.96
N GLU A 64 1.88 -2.89 1.80
CA GLU A 64 0.78 -3.51 2.57
C GLU A 64 -0.53 -3.43 1.81
N VAL A 65 -0.89 -4.50 1.12
CA VAL A 65 -2.12 -4.55 0.31
C VAL A 65 -3.42 -4.57 1.15
N GLY A 66 -3.35 -4.93 2.42
CA GLY A 66 -4.49 -4.84 3.34
C GLY A 66 -5.08 -3.43 3.42
N ARG A 67 -4.26 -2.40 3.24
CA ARG A 67 -4.70 -0.99 3.20
C ARG A 67 -5.68 -0.69 2.09
N CYS A 68 -5.70 -1.49 1.03
CA CYS A 68 -6.64 -1.33 -0.09
C CYS A 68 -8.09 -1.41 0.37
N ALA A 69 -8.41 -2.14 1.45
CA ALA A 69 -9.77 -2.16 2.01
C ALA A 69 -10.21 -0.77 2.49
N VAL A 70 -9.30 0.02 3.06
CA VAL A 70 -9.59 1.40 3.50
C VAL A 70 -9.53 2.38 2.34
N LEU A 71 -8.52 2.26 1.46
CA LEU A 71 -8.37 3.13 0.29
C LEU A 71 -9.57 3.03 -0.65
N ARG A 72 -10.12 1.81 -0.85
CA ARG A 72 -11.31 1.59 -1.68
C ARG A 72 -12.52 2.39 -1.22
N LEU A 73 -12.73 2.53 0.09
CA LEU A 73 -13.80 3.38 0.63
C LEU A 73 -13.59 4.85 0.27
N GLY A 74 -12.34 5.33 0.32
CA GLY A 74 -11.98 6.68 -0.12
C GLY A 74 -12.14 6.86 -1.63
N TYR A 75 -11.82 5.87 -2.44
CA TYR A 75 -12.04 5.91 -3.89
C TYR A 75 -13.52 6.04 -4.25
N ALA A 76 -14.42 5.40 -3.50
CA ALA A 76 -15.86 5.59 -3.69
C ALA A 76 -16.28 7.05 -3.46
N ASP A 77 -15.64 7.75 -2.53
CA ASP A 77 -15.86 9.18 -2.26
C ASP A 77 -15.30 10.06 -3.39
N VAL A 78 -14.10 9.76 -3.88
CA VAL A 78 -13.49 10.39 -5.07
C VAL A 78 -14.43 10.27 -6.27
N ALA A 79 -14.98 9.07 -6.49
CA ALA A 79 -15.90 8.81 -7.60
C ALA A 79 -17.16 9.67 -7.56
N ARG A 80 -17.68 9.96 -6.36
CA ARG A 80 -18.89 10.80 -6.18
C ARG A 80 -18.62 12.28 -6.44
N MET A 81 -17.40 12.76 -6.11
CA MET A 81 -17.05 14.17 -6.29
C MET A 81 -16.94 14.57 -7.78
N LEU A 82 -16.48 13.66 -8.62
CA LEU A 82 -16.27 13.92 -10.06
C LEU A 82 -17.00 12.84 -10.89
N PRO A 83 -18.33 12.89 -10.99
CA PRO A 83 -19.09 11.91 -11.76
C PRO A 83 -18.71 11.96 -13.23
N ALA A 84 -18.57 10.79 -13.87
CA ALA A 84 -18.27 10.60 -15.29
C ALA A 84 -16.88 11.10 -15.77
N VAL A 85 -15.99 11.55 -14.86
CA VAL A 85 -14.63 11.99 -15.24
C VAL A 85 -13.68 10.79 -15.20
N PRO A 86 -12.84 10.54 -16.23
CA PRO A 86 -11.78 9.54 -16.17
C PRO A 86 -10.63 10.01 -15.27
N PHE A 87 -9.96 9.07 -14.63
CA PHE A 87 -8.89 9.35 -13.66
C PHE A 87 -7.56 8.75 -14.09
N ALA A 88 -6.50 9.56 -13.98
CA ALA A 88 -5.16 9.06 -13.77
C ALA A 88 -4.92 8.89 -12.27
N LEU A 89 -4.70 7.66 -11.82
CA LEU A 89 -4.36 7.33 -10.44
C LEU A 89 -2.84 7.28 -10.28
N VAL A 90 -2.30 8.13 -9.41
CA VAL A 90 -0.86 8.22 -9.13
C VAL A 90 -0.59 7.91 -7.67
N GLU A 91 0.12 6.83 -7.37
CA GLU A 91 0.54 6.47 -6.01
C GLU A 91 1.95 6.98 -5.73
N ILE A 92 2.11 7.83 -4.69
CA ILE A 92 3.42 8.29 -4.21
C ILE A 92 3.88 7.40 -3.06
N GLY A 93 5.12 6.92 -3.14
CA GLY A 93 5.63 5.88 -2.24
C GLY A 93 5.01 4.52 -2.55
N ALA A 94 4.95 4.20 -3.83
CA ALA A 94 4.24 3.02 -4.33
C ALA A 94 4.96 1.68 -4.02
N SER A 95 6.23 1.71 -3.62
CA SER A 95 7.04 0.50 -3.39
C SER A 95 7.08 -0.40 -4.64
N ALA A 96 6.33 -1.50 -4.65
CA ALA A 96 6.12 -2.36 -5.81
C ALA A 96 4.87 -2.01 -6.64
N GLY A 97 4.10 -1.02 -6.23
CA GLY A 97 2.86 -0.59 -6.89
C GLY A 97 1.66 -1.51 -6.68
N LEU A 98 1.70 -2.44 -5.71
CA LEU A 98 0.65 -3.44 -5.53
C LEU A 98 -0.72 -2.84 -5.18
N ASN A 99 -0.77 -1.69 -4.48
CA ASN A 99 -2.03 -1.04 -4.13
C ASN A 99 -2.75 -0.45 -5.36
N LEU A 100 -2.04 -0.24 -6.45
CA LEU A 100 -2.63 0.21 -7.72
C LEU A 100 -3.46 -0.88 -8.44
N PHE A 101 -3.46 -2.11 -7.91
CA PHE A 101 -4.26 -3.24 -8.40
C PHE A 101 -5.44 -3.58 -7.46
N TRP A 102 -5.87 -2.65 -6.62
CA TRP A 102 -6.91 -2.84 -5.60
C TRP A 102 -8.22 -3.43 -6.15
N ASP A 103 -8.58 -3.09 -7.37
CA ASP A 103 -9.80 -3.54 -8.05
C ASP A 103 -9.74 -5.01 -8.51
N ASN A 104 -8.56 -5.61 -8.46
CA ASN A 104 -8.36 -7.05 -8.71
C ASN A 104 -8.39 -7.87 -7.40
N PHE A 105 -8.76 -7.28 -6.27
CA PHE A 105 -8.81 -7.93 -4.97
C PHE A 105 -10.24 -8.15 -4.52
N CYS A 106 -10.43 -9.15 -3.64
CA CYS A 106 -11.71 -9.42 -2.95
C CYS A 106 -11.67 -8.82 -1.55
N TYR A 107 -12.76 -8.16 -1.16
CA TYR A 107 -12.91 -7.53 0.14
C TYR A 107 -14.09 -8.12 0.91
N GLU A 108 -13.90 -8.35 2.21
CA GLU A 108 -14.92 -8.80 3.15
C GLU A 108 -15.09 -7.74 4.23
N TYR A 109 -16.16 -6.93 4.14
CA TYR A 109 -16.46 -5.90 5.13
C TYR A 109 -17.43 -6.43 6.19
N GLU A 110 -16.94 -6.58 7.42
CA GLU A 110 -17.76 -6.95 8.57
C GLU A 110 -18.48 -5.72 9.12
N CYS A 111 -19.78 -5.65 8.93
CA CYS A 111 -20.61 -4.49 9.29
C CYS A 111 -21.27 -4.60 10.68
N GLY A 112 -20.75 -5.44 11.56
CA GLY A 112 -21.25 -5.72 12.91
C GLY A 112 -22.17 -6.95 12.96
N PRO A 113 -22.54 -7.42 14.18
CA PRO A 113 -23.14 -8.73 14.38
C PRO A 113 -24.56 -8.89 13.79
N ALA A 114 -25.24 -7.78 13.52
CA ALA A 114 -26.60 -7.78 12.96
C ALA A 114 -26.64 -7.83 11.42
N HIS A 115 -25.49 -7.83 10.74
CA HIS A 115 -25.42 -7.74 9.29
C HIS A 115 -24.49 -8.82 8.74
N ALA A 116 -24.89 -9.43 7.63
CA ALA A 116 -23.98 -10.28 6.87
C ALA A 116 -22.78 -9.45 6.36
N PRO A 117 -21.58 -10.03 6.26
CA PRO A 117 -20.45 -9.37 5.65
C PRO A 117 -20.78 -8.95 4.20
N LEU A 118 -20.35 -7.75 3.82
CA LEU A 118 -20.43 -7.30 2.43
C LEU A 118 -19.18 -7.79 1.68
N ILE A 119 -19.41 -8.56 0.62
CA ILE A 119 -18.36 -8.95 -0.32
C ILE A 119 -18.32 -7.90 -1.44
N ALA A 120 -17.12 -7.42 -1.76
CA ALA A 120 -16.90 -6.41 -2.78
C ALA A 120 -15.61 -6.71 -3.58
N GLY A 121 -15.49 -6.12 -4.77
CA GLY A 121 -14.38 -6.38 -5.70
C GLY A 121 -14.54 -7.71 -6.43
N ASP A 122 -13.42 -8.33 -6.82
CA ASP A 122 -13.44 -9.60 -7.56
C ASP A 122 -13.58 -10.80 -6.60
N PRO A 123 -14.73 -11.50 -6.58
CA PRO A 123 -14.94 -12.64 -5.68
C PRO A 123 -14.05 -13.85 -6.01
N ALA A 124 -13.49 -13.93 -7.23
CA ALA A 124 -12.58 -15.00 -7.67
C ALA A 124 -11.12 -14.71 -7.30
N SER A 125 -10.82 -13.52 -6.79
CA SER A 125 -9.45 -13.12 -6.45
C SER A 125 -8.84 -14.00 -5.36
N ALA A 126 -7.59 -14.41 -5.56
CA ALA A 126 -6.78 -15.06 -4.53
C ALA A 126 -6.36 -14.11 -3.41
N VAL A 127 -6.42 -12.78 -3.63
CA VAL A 127 -6.18 -11.77 -2.60
C VAL A 127 -7.50 -11.44 -1.92
N ARG A 128 -7.68 -11.95 -0.69
CA ARG A 128 -8.85 -11.67 0.14
C ARG A 128 -8.46 -10.78 1.32
N ILE A 129 -9.20 -9.69 1.52
CA ILE A 129 -8.89 -8.67 2.53
C ILE A 129 -10.12 -8.46 3.41
N GLY A 130 -10.05 -8.91 4.65
CA GLY A 130 -11.05 -8.65 5.68
C GLY A 130 -10.86 -7.26 6.29
N CYS A 131 -11.98 -6.53 6.49
CA CYS A 131 -11.97 -5.23 7.16
C CYS A 131 -13.22 -5.06 8.01
N ALA A 132 -13.04 -4.86 9.32
CA ALA A 132 -14.13 -4.65 10.24
C ALA A 132 -14.55 -3.17 10.28
N ILE A 133 -15.81 -2.89 9.93
CA ILE A 133 -16.42 -1.57 10.06
C ILE A 133 -16.78 -1.32 11.51
N ARG A 134 -16.34 -0.20 12.07
CA ARG A 134 -16.63 0.23 13.44
C ARG A 134 -17.36 1.58 13.43
N GLY A 135 -17.93 1.96 14.58
CA GLY A 135 -18.69 3.20 14.72
C GLY A 135 -20.11 3.11 14.18
N THR A 136 -20.78 4.24 14.16
CA THR A 136 -22.21 4.36 13.77
C THR A 136 -22.41 4.89 12.37
N VAL A 137 -21.42 5.60 11.83
CA VAL A 137 -21.48 6.16 10.46
C VAL A 137 -21.07 5.07 9.47
N ARG A 138 -21.91 4.85 8.45
CA ARG A 138 -21.63 3.84 7.42
C ARG A 138 -20.77 4.43 6.31
N PRO A 139 -19.66 3.76 5.95
CA PRO A 139 -18.90 4.15 4.76
C PRO A 139 -19.69 3.92 3.47
N PRO A 140 -19.23 4.49 2.34
CA PRO A 140 -19.85 4.28 1.03
C PRO A 140 -19.55 2.89 0.49
N LEU A 141 -20.13 1.86 1.12
CA LEU A 141 -19.97 0.47 0.74
C LEU A 141 -20.83 0.14 -0.48
N SER A 142 -20.20 -0.49 -1.47
CA SER A 142 -20.87 -1.06 -2.64
C SER A 142 -20.10 -2.32 -3.07
N PRO A 143 -20.80 -3.38 -3.56
CA PRO A 143 -20.16 -4.49 -4.24
C PRO A 143 -19.36 -4.01 -5.45
N ASP A 144 -19.92 -3.07 -6.21
CA ASP A 144 -19.27 -2.45 -7.37
C ASP A 144 -18.26 -1.39 -6.97
N ASP A 145 -17.29 -1.14 -7.84
CA ASP A 145 -16.31 -0.07 -7.69
C ASP A 145 -16.44 0.95 -8.84
N PRO A 146 -17.27 1.99 -8.65
CA PRO A 146 -17.48 2.99 -9.70
C PRO A 146 -16.24 3.83 -9.98
N PHE A 147 -15.24 3.84 -9.09
CA PHE A 147 -13.96 4.50 -9.34
C PHE A 147 -13.07 3.65 -10.25
N ALA A 148 -12.97 2.34 -10.01
CA ALA A 148 -12.16 1.42 -10.80
C ALA A 148 -12.51 1.48 -12.29
N ALA A 149 -13.81 1.52 -12.63
CA ALA A 149 -14.29 1.61 -14.01
C ALA A 149 -13.85 2.90 -14.74
N ARG A 150 -13.37 3.91 -14.01
CA ARG A 150 -12.96 5.22 -14.55
C ARG A 150 -11.46 5.47 -14.46
N VAL A 151 -10.69 4.56 -13.84
CA VAL A 151 -9.23 4.67 -13.81
C VAL A 151 -8.66 4.17 -15.12
N VAL A 152 -8.23 5.12 -15.96
CA VAL A 152 -7.69 4.83 -17.29
C VAL A 152 -6.17 4.71 -17.31
N ARG A 153 -5.52 5.10 -16.22
CA ARG A 153 -4.06 5.12 -16.08
C ARG A 153 -3.64 4.93 -14.63
N ARG A 154 -2.58 4.14 -14.41
CA ARG A 154 -2.03 3.86 -13.08
C ARG A 154 -0.53 4.11 -13.09
N VAL A 155 -0.07 5.00 -12.22
CA VAL A 155 1.34 5.37 -12.13
C VAL A 155 1.82 5.22 -10.69
N GLY A 156 2.77 4.34 -10.44
CA GLY A 156 3.51 4.30 -9.19
C GLY A 156 4.72 5.22 -9.25
N VAL A 157 4.90 6.06 -8.24
CA VAL A 157 6.09 6.91 -8.09
C VAL A 157 6.83 6.47 -6.83
N GLU A 158 8.11 6.11 -6.97
CA GLU A 158 8.92 5.59 -5.88
C GLU A 158 10.39 5.98 -6.06
N LEU A 159 11.07 6.28 -4.96
CA LEU A 159 12.51 6.59 -4.99
C LEU A 159 13.35 5.36 -5.40
N GLU A 160 12.99 4.20 -4.86
CA GLU A 160 13.62 2.91 -5.11
C GLU A 160 12.54 1.86 -5.40
N PRO A 161 12.02 1.81 -6.64
CA PRO A 161 10.96 0.88 -7.00
C PRO A 161 11.39 -0.58 -6.83
N ILE A 162 10.52 -1.39 -6.28
CA ILE A 162 10.70 -2.83 -6.18
C ILE A 162 10.25 -3.49 -7.48
N GLY A 163 11.19 -4.12 -8.17
CA GLY A 163 10.95 -4.78 -9.44
C GLY A 163 10.18 -6.10 -9.27
N LEU A 164 8.93 -6.15 -9.74
CA LEU A 164 8.12 -7.36 -9.61
C LEU A 164 8.68 -8.56 -10.37
N ASP A 165 9.48 -8.37 -11.43
CA ASP A 165 10.13 -9.45 -12.17
C ASP A 165 11.47 -9.88 -11.57
N ASN A 166 12.04 -9.06 -10.71
CA ASN A 166 13.28 -9.39 -10.03
C ASN A 166 12.97 -10.24 -8.79
N ARG A 167 13.36 -11.52 -8.85
CA ARG A 167 13.16 -12.47 -7.74
C ARG A 167 13.79 -12.01 -6.42
N HIS A 168 14.91 -11.30 -6.47
CA HIS A 168 15.60 -10.81 -5.25
C HIS A 168 14.85 -9.63 -4.62
N ASP A 169 14.23 -8.76 -5.44
CA ASP A 169 13.41 -7.66 -4.95
C ASP A 169 12.12 -8.18 -4.31
N VAL A 170 11.46 -9.15 -4.94
CA VAL A 170 10.26 -9.80 -4.39
C VAL A 170 10.60 -10.57 -3.10
N ALA A 171 11.73 -11.27 -3.05
CA ALA A 171 12.18 -11.95 -1.84
C ALA A 171 12.47 -10.95 -0.69
N TRP A 172 13.06 -9.79 -1.01
CA TRP A 172 13.24 -8.71 -0.04
C TRP A 172 11.91 -8.17 0.48
N LEU A 173 10.98 -7.86 -0.42
CA LEU A 173 9.64 -7.39 -0.05
C LEU A 173 8.92 -8.39 0.86
N ARG A 174 9.03 -9.68 0.56
CA ARG A 174 8.48 -10.76 1.39
C ARG A 174 9.16 -10.85 2.77
N ALA A 175 10.47 -10.67 2.83
CA ALA A 175 11.23 -10.68 4.07
C ALA A 175 10.93 -9.48 5.00
N LEU A 176 10.33 -8.41 4.49
CA LEU A 176 9.82 -7.28 5.29
C LEU A 176 8.52 -7.61 6.04
N VAL A 177 7.83 -8.69 5.68
CA VAL A 177 6.67 -9.18 6.44
C VAL A 177 7.19 -9.96 7.66
N TRP A 178 6.64 -9.65 8.84
CA TRP A 178 7.02 -10.37 10.07
C TRP A 178 6.71 -11.86 9.94
N PRO A 179 7.62 -12.74 10.39
CA PRO A 179 7.55 -14.19 10.14
C PRO A 179 6.28 -14.87 10.66
N GLU A 180 5.69 -14.36 11.73
CA GLU A 180 4.44 -14.87 12.30
C GLU A 180 3.19 -14.49 11.49
N GLN A 181 3.29 -13.56 10.59
CA GLN A 181 2.16 -13.05 9.79
C GLN A 181 1.99 -13.81 8.47
N ARG A 182 1.77 -15.12 8.56
CA ARG A 182 1.66 -16.03 7.40
C ARG A 182 0.61 -15.57 6.38
N GLU A 183 -0.54 -15.11 6.84
CA GLU A 183 -1.62 -14.63 5.96
C GLU A 183 -1.21 -13.39 5.16
N ARG A 184 -0.46 -12.48 5.78
CA ARG A 184 0.10 -11.32 5.07
C ARG A 184 1.13 -11.71 4.04
N ALA A 185 2.00 -12.67 4.36
CA ALA A 185 2.98 -13.18 3.41
C ALA A 185 2.29 -13.87 2.21
N SER A 186 1.30 -14.72 2.45
CA SER A 186 0.51 -15.36 1.39
C SER A 186 -0.25 -14.32 0.54
N ARG A 187 -0.88 -13.34 1.18
CA ARG A 187 -1.58 -12.25 0.49
C ARG A 187 -0.64 -11.44 -0.39
N LEU A 188 0.58 -11.16 0.09
CA LEU A 188 1.61 -10.49 -0.69
C LEU A 188 2.00 -11.30 -1.93
N ASP A 189 2.24 -12.61 -1.77
CA ASP A 189 2.60 -13.49 -2.89
C ASP A 189 1.51 -13.51 -3.97
N HIS A 190 0.23 -13.59 -3.57
CA HIS A 190 -0.90 -13.51 -4.49
C HIS A 190 -1.02 -12.14 -5.16
N ALA A 191 -0.81 -11.04 -4.41
CA ALA A 191 -0.86 -9.69 -4.98
C ALA A 191 0.25 -9.46 -6.02
N VAL A 192 1.46 -10.00 -5.80
CA VAL A 192 2.55 -9.99 -6.77
C VAL A 192 2.16 -10.75 -8.04
N ALA A 193 1.54 -11.92 -7.90
CA ALA A 193 1.08 -12.72 -9.05
C ALA A 193 0.00 -11.98 -9.86
N ILE A 194 -1.00 -11.38 -9.20
CA ILE A 194 -2.03 -10.56 -9.83
C ILE A 194 -1.42 -9.37 -10.57
N ALA A 195 -0.54 -8.61 -9.92
CA ALA A 195 0.08 -7.43 -10.51
C ALA A 195 0.90 -7.79 -11.76
N ARG A 196 1.65 -8.90 -11.74
CA ARG A 196 2.38 -9.41 -12.91
C ARG A 196 1.47 -9.73 -14.08
N ALA A 197 0.32 -10.35 -13.82
CA ALA A 197 -0.65 -10.73 -14.85
C ALA A 197 -1.40 -9.51 -15.40
N ALA A 198 -1.83 -8.58 -14.55
CA ALA A 198 -2.75 -7.51 -14.91
C ALA A 198 -2.07 -6.23 -15.43
N ARG A 199 -0.79 -5.99 -15.10
CA ARG A 199 -0.12 -4.70 -15.38
C ARG A 199 -0.12 -4.28 -16.86
N ALA A 200 -0.03 -5.24 -17.77
CA ALA A 200 -0.01 -4.94 -19.21
C ALA A 200 -1.37 -4.43 -19.74
N SER A 201 -2.48 -4.93 -19.17
CA SER A 201 -3.84 -4.56 -19.58
C SER A 201 -4.37 -3.31 -18.88
N LEU A 202 -3.76 -2.88 -17.76
CA LEU A 202 -4.26 -1.81 -16.91
C LEU A 202 -3.55 -0.46 -17.12
N ASN A 203 -2.80 -0.27 -18.20
CA ASN A 203 -2.02 0.96 -18.45
C ASN A 203 -1.21 1.38 -17.20
N PHE A 204 -0.48 0.43 -16.65
CA PHE A 204 0.33 0.58 -15.44
C PHE A 204 1.77 0.93 -15.79
N SER A 205 2.36 1.88 -15.03
CA SER A 205 3.78 2.22 -15.11
C SER A 205 4.36 2.56 -13.75
N MET A 206 5.67 2.32 -13.58
CA MET A 206 6.45 2.79 -12.43
C MET A 206 7.40 3.88 -12.87
N ARG A 207 7.49 4.95 -12.10
CA ARG A 207 8.40 6.09 -12.29
C ARG A 207 9.33 6.19 -11.09
N GLN A 208 10.62 6.06 -11.32
CA GLN A 208 11.60 6.23 -10.27
C GLN A 208 11.92 7.71 -10.05
N GLY A 209 11.77 8.19 -8.82
CA GLY A 209 12.15 9.54 -8.43
C GLY A 209 11.28 10.14 -7.32
N ASP A 210 11.55 11.42 -7.03
CA ASP A 210 10.80 12.19 -6.05
C ASP A 210 9.40 12.54 -6.55
N GLY A 211 8.38 12.25 -5.71
CA GLY A 211 6.98 12.43 -6.08
C GLY A 211 6.63 13.89 -6.39
N ALA A 212 7.14 14.85 -5.61
CA ALA A 212 6.83 16.25 -5.86
C ALA A 212 7.48 16.78 -7.15
N ALA A 213 8.66 16.25 -7.50
CA ALA A 213 9.37 16.62 -8.72
C ALA A 213 8.76 15.98 -9.98
N LEU A 214 8.26 14.74 -9.89
CA LEU A 214 7.71 14.02 -11.03
C LEU A 214 6.24 14.34 -11.35
N LEU A 215 5.44 14.76 -10.35
CA LEU A 215 4.02 15.03 -10.55
C LEU A 215 3.71 16.04 -11.67
N PRO A 216 4.42 17.19 -11.81
CA PRO A 216 4.17 18.12 -12.90
C PRO A 216 4.36 17.49 -14.28
N THR A 217 5.42 16.69 -14.45
CA THR A 217 5.68 15.97 -15.71
C THR A 217 4.60 14.94 -15.99
N ILE A 218 4.24 14.13 -14.99
CA ILE A 218 3.17 13.12 -15.11
C ILE A 218 1.86 13.83 -15.50
N ALA A 219 1.51 14.95 -14.84
CA ALA A 219 0.30 15.70 -15.14
C ALA A 219 0.29 16.29 -16.56
N ALA A 220 1.44 16.73 -17.06
CA ALA A 220 1.57 17.24 -18.42
C ALA A 220 1.41 16.14 -19.51
N GLU A 221 1.70 14.89 -19.17
CA GLU A 221 1.51 13.74 -20.06
C GLU A 221 0.03 13.28 -20.14
N LEU A 222 -0.85 13.77 -19.24
CA LEU A 222 -2.26 13.35 -19.21
C LEU A 222 -3.10 14.10 -20.26
N PRO A 223 -3.98 13.40 -20.99
CA PRO A 223 -4.96 14.03 -21.87
C PRO A 223 -5.82 15.08 -21.15
N GLU A 224 -6.35 16.01 -21.92
CA GLU A 224 -7.38 16.93 -21.43
C GLU A 224 -8.62 16.16 -20.98
N GLY A 225 -9.24 16.59 -19.88
CA GLY A 225 -10.43 15.95 -19.32
C GLY A 225 -10.14 14.79 -18.36
N GLU A 226 -8.91 14.26 -18.28
CA GLU A 226 -8.53 13.32 -17.20
C GLU A 226 -8.28 14.09 -15.90
N ALA A 227 -8.95 13.68 -14.82
CA ALA A 227 -8.65 14.17 -13.48
C ALA A 227 -7.44 13.42 -12.88
N LEU A 228 -6.66 14.12 -12.07
CA LEU A 228 -5.55 13.53 -11.32
C LEU A 228 -6.02 13.11 -9.91
N CYS A 229 -5.97 11.83 -9.61
CA CYS A 229 -6.13 11.31 -8.26
C CYS A 229 -4.77 10.85 -7.72
N VAL A 230 -4.22 11.59 -6.75
CA VAL A 230 -2.96 11.22 -6.08
C VAL A 230 -3.29 10.46 -4.81
N VAL A 231 -2.70 9.29 -4.64
CA VAL A 231 -2.84 8.48 -3.44
C VAL A 231 -1.48 8.26 -2.77
N HIS A 232 -1.48 8.18 -1.45
CA HIS A 232 -0.32 7.77 -0.68
C HIS A 232 -0.75 7.11 0.64
N SER A 233 0.03 6.15 1.12
CA SER A 233 -0.25 5.46 2.37
C SER A 233 1.02 5.25 3.19
N PHE A 234 1.10 5.92 4.35
CA PHE A 234 2.26 5.93 5.25
C PHE A 234 3.57 6.38 4.58
N THR A 235 3.45 7.26 3.60
CA THR A 235 4.54 7.82 2.81
C THR A 235 4.91 9.22 3.31
N LEU A 236 3.93 10.11 3.46
CA LEU A 236 4.20 11.49 3.86
C LEU A 236 4.75 11.58 5.29
N ASN A 237 4.49 10.59 6.14
CA ASN A 237 5.09 10.51 7.46
C ASN A 237 6.62 10.45 7.42
N GLN A 238 7.18 9.94 6.32
CA GLN A 238 8.61 9.82 6.08
C GLN A 238 9.20 11.07 5.41
N PHE A 239 8.34 11.94 4.85
CA PHE A 239 8.78 13.15 4.17
C PHE A 239 9.21 14.21 5.16
N PRO A 240 10.37 14.88 4.94
CA PRO A 240 10.70 16.09 5.67
C PRO A 240 9.68 17.20 5.36
N PRO A 241 9.47 18.17 6.26
CA PRO A 241 8.48 19.24 6.07
C PRO A 241 8.61 19.97 4.72
N LYS A 242 9.82 20.21 4.25
CA LYS A 242 10.09 20.84 2.95
C LYS A 242 9.53 20.02 1.77
N ALA A 243 9.67 18.70 1.79
CA ALA A 243 9.16 17.83 0.72
C ALA A 243 7.62 17.79 0.72
N ARG A 244 6.98 17.80 1.90
CA ARG A 244 5.50 17.88 2.00
C ARG A 244 4.98 19.18 1.41
N LEU A 245 5.65 20.31 1.68
CA LEU A 245 5.30 21.62 1.10
C LEU A 245 5.51 21.64 -0.42
N ALA A 246 6.59 21.02 -0.91
CA ALA A 246 6.85 20.93 -2.35
C ALA A 246 5.74 20.12 -3.06
N LEU A 247 5.34 18.98 -2.49
CA LEU A 247 4.23 18.17 -2.99
C LEU A 247 2.91 18.97 -3.03
N ASP A 248 2.60 19.67 -1.95
CA ASP A 248 1.36 20.45 -1.87
C ASP A 248 1.35 21.62 -2.88
N ARG A 249 2.50 22.27 -3.14
CA ARG A 249 2.64 23.25 -4.22
C ARG A 249 2.41 22.65 -5.59
N ALA A 250 3.09 21.54 -5.90
CA ALA A 250 2.94 20.87 -7.19
C ALA A 250 1.47 20.53 -7.47
N LEU A 251 0.73 20.01 -6.46
CA LEU A 251 -0.68 19.70 -6.61
C LEU A 251 -1.55 20.95 -6.85
N ARG A 252 -1.25 22.07 -6.19
CA ARG A 252 -1.96 23.36 -6.43
C ARG A 252 -1.70 23.89 -7.83
N ASP A 253 -0.45 23.82 -8.29
CA ASP A 253 -0.07 24.32 -9.62
C ASP A 253 -0.76 23.48 -10.70
N ILE A 254 -0.82 22.14 -10.54
CA ILE A 254 -1.56 21.26 -11.45
C ILE A 254 -3.06 21.54 -11.42
N ALA A 255 -3.61 21.86 -10.23
CA ALA A 255 -5.03 22.14 -10.06
C ALA A 255 -5.53 23.41 -10.79
N ALA A 256 -4.62 24.26 -11.24
CA ALA A 256 -4.96 25.38 -12.12
C ALA A 256 -5.39 24.95 -13.53
N GLN A 257 -5.07 23.72 -13.94
CA GLN A 257 -5.29 23.22 -15.30
C GLN A 257 -6.24 22.01 -15.34
N ARG A 258 -6.39 21.26 -14.27
CA ARG A 258 -7.24 20.06 -14.21
C ARG A 258 -7.76 19.79 -12.80
N ALA A 259 -8.79 18.96 -12.67
CA ALA A 259 -9.27 18.51 -11.38
C ALA A 259 -8.20 17.65 -10.69
N VAL A 260 -7.89 17.98 -9.43
CA VAL A 260 -6.89 17.28 -8.59
C VAL A 260 -7.51 16.89 -7.27
N LEU A 261 -7.47 15.60 -6.97
CA LEU A 261 -7.86 15.03 -5.69
C LEU A 261 -6.68 14.29 -5.08
N ARG A 262 -6.49 14.40 -3.75
CA ARG A 262 -5.47 13.63 -3.01
C ARG A 262 -6.12 12.81 -1.91
N LEU A 263 -5.98 11.50 -1.99
CA LEU A 263 -6.40 10.55 -0.97
C LEU A 263 -5.18 10.11 -0.16
N GLY A 264 -5.13 10.45 1.10
CA GLY A 264 -4.00 10.14 1.98
C GLY A 264 -4.40 9.26 3.15
N LEU A 265 -3.64 8.20 3.39
CA LEU A 265 -3.74 7.35 4.57
C LEU A 265 -2.46 7.48 5.38
N GLU A 266 -2.50 8.29 6.44
CA GLU A 266 -1.29 8.67 7.18
C GLU A 266 -1.52 8.69 8.69
N TRP A 267 -0.44 8.57 9.47
CA TRP A 267 -0.49 8.85 10.90
C TRP A 267 -0.74 10.33 11.16
N GLU A 268 -1.77 10.62 11.91
CA GLU A 268 -2.01 11.97 12.43
C GLU A 268 -1.85 12.00 13.94
N ARG A 269 -1.03 12.97 14.42
CA ARG A 269 -0.85 13.32 15.84
C ARG A 269 -0.61 12.10 16.77
N ARG A 270 -0.04 11.01 16.28
CA ARG A 270 0.30 9.78 17.04
C ARG A 270 -0.90 9.02 17.63
N THR A 271 -2.13 9.28 17.19
CA THR A 271 -3.31 8.60 17.76
C THR A 271 -3.73 7.38 16.95
N ALA A 272 -4.13 7.59 15.72
CA ALA A 272 -4.53 6.54 14.78
C ALA A 272 -4.27 7.01 13.35
N PRO A 273 -4.05 6.09 12.41
CA PRO A 273 -4.03 6.45 10.99
C PRO A 273 -5.35 7.04 10.54
N MET A 274 -5.27 8.10 9.73
CA MET A 274 -6.41 8.82 9.19
C MET A 274 -6.42 8.70 7.67
N LEU A 275 -7.57 8.29 7.13
CA LEU A 275 -7.88 8.44 5.72
C LEU A 275 -8.46 9.83 5.50
N SER A 276 -7.83 10.64 4.65
CA SER A 276 -8.31 11.98 4.34
C SER A 276 -8.36 12.21 2.83
N LEU A 277 -9.34 12.98 2.39
CA LEU A 277 -9.50 13.40 1.00
C LEU A 277 -9.31 14.91 0.92
N THR A 278 -8.42 15.35 0.04
CA THR A 278 -8.13 16.75 -0.22
C THR A 278 -8.46 17.09 -1.66
N GLU A 279 -9.31 18.08 -1.86
CA GLU A 279 -9.63 18.68 -3.14
C GLU A 279 -8.77 19.95 -3.33
N TYR A 280 -8.14 20.07 -4.49
CA TYR A 280 -7.39 21.23 -4.90
C TYR A 280 -8.15 21.97 -6.01
N GLY A 281 -8.35 23.28 -5.88
CA GLY A 281 -9.06 24.08 -6.89
C GLY A 281 -8.80 25.57 -6.76
N GLY A 282 -9.35 26.36 -7.67
CA GLY A 282 -9.13 27.81 -7.73
C GLY A 282 -9.59 28.61 -6.50
N SER A 283 -10.56 28.07 -5.71
CA SER A 283 -11.02 28.66 -4.45
C SER A 283 -10.18 28.24 -3.23
N GLY A 284 -9.10 27.47 -3.45
CA GLY A 284 -8.24 26.97 -2.38
C GLY A 284 -8.24 25.45 -2.24
N THR A 285 -7.81 24.98 -1.08
CA THR A 285 -7.69 23.56 -0.77
C THR A 285 -8.73 23.19 0.30
N LYS A 286 -9.55 22.17 0.03
CA LYS A 286 -10.53 21.64 0.99
C LYS A 286 -10.11 20.23 1.38
N ARG A 287 -9.89 20.00 2.68
CA ARG A 287 -9.60 18.69 3.24
C ARG A 287 -10.78 18.19 4.07
N ARG A 288 -11.10 16.89 3.93
CA ARG A 288 -12.05 16.16 4.75
C ARG A 288 -11.37 14.92 5.32
N ASP A 289 -11.53 14.70 6.60
CA ASP A 289 -11.12 13.46 7.25
C ASP A 289 -12.26 12.45 7.09
N LEU A 290 -11.99 11.34 6.40
CA LEU A 290 -12.99 10.36 6.03
C LEU A 290 -13.12 9.23 7.05
N ALA A 291 -12.00 8.71 7.55
CA ALA A 291 -12.01 7.56 8.45
C ALA A 291 -10.76 7.47 9.31
N ARG A 292 -10.94 6.92 10.52
CA ARG A 292 -9.83 6.35 11.31
C ARG A 292 -9.70 4.88 11.00
N CYS A 293 -8.49 4.35 10.99
CA CYS A 293 -8.25 2.93 10.76
C CYS A 293 -7.04 2.41 11.53
N ASP A 294 -6.75 1.12 11.42
CA ASP A 294 -5.45 0.60 11.82
C ASP A 294 -4.42 0.67 10.67
N ALA A 295 -3.16 0.42 10.99
CA ALA A 295 -2.06 0.57 10.06
C ALA A 295 -2.07 -0.43 8.88
N HIS A 296 -2.82 -1.52 9.01
CA HIS A 296 -2.87 -2.62 8.04
C HIS A 296 -4.23 -2.77 7.34
N GLY A 297 -5.20 -1.89 7.67
CA GLY A 297 -6.50 -1.87 7.01
C GLY A 297 -7.51 -2.90 7.52
N ALA A 298 -7.22 -3.61 8.63
CA ALA A 298 -8.12 -4.60 9.18
C ALA A 298 -9.35 -4.02 9.89
N ARG A 299 -9.33 -2.72 10.24
CA ARG A 299 -10.44 -2.02 10.90
C ARG A 299 -10.54 -0.59 10.40
N VAL A 300 -11.77 -0.12 10.26
CA VAL A 300 -12.06 1.26 9.86
C VAL A 300 -13.27 1.79 10.62
N GLU A 301 -13.18 3.03 11.09
CA GLU A 301 -14.25 3.83 11.65
C GLU A 301 -14.48 5.02 10.71
N TRP A 302 -15.65 5.02 10.03
CA TRP A 302 -15.98 6.07 9.08
C TRP A 302 -16.48 7.32 9.82
N LEU A 303 -16.02 8.50 9.42
CA LEU A 303 -16.30 9.78 10.08
C LEU A 303 -17.09 10.75 9.19
N ALA A 304 -16.96 10.61 7.88
CA ALA A 304 -17.59 11.54 6.93
C ALA A 304 -19.10 11.27 6.84
N VAL A 305 -19.88 12.33 6.87
CA VAL A 305 -21.34 12.34 6.72
C VAL A 305 -21.71 12.89 5.34
#